data_5d1aeeac5ae15e92090a5d37d9470bcd
#
_entry.id   5d1aeeac5ae15e92090a5d37d9470bcd
#
_cell.length_a   1.000
_cell.length_b   1.000
_cell.length_c   1.000
_cell.angle_alpha   90.00
_cell.angle_beta   90.00
_cell.angle_gamma   90.00
#
_symmetry.space_group_name_H-M   'P 1'
#
loop_
_entity.id
_entity.type
_entity.pdbx_description
1 polymer ?
#
loop_
_entity_poly.entity_id
_entity_poly.type
_entity_poly.pdbx_seq_one_letter_code
_entity_poly.pdbx_strand_id
1 'polypeptide(L)' 'MATVEQMQAWLVEAEAAYHDLQTGKSMVEAQDANGERARYTAANASRLWAYIQSLKSQIAGTATTASRRPLRPIFS' A
#
# COMPACT_ATOMS: atom_id res chain seq x y z
N MET A 1 13.34 -9.48 1.80
CA MET A 1 11.97 -9.30 2.27
C MET A 1 11.80 -7.93 2.88
N ALA A 2 10.68 -7.30 2.61
CA ALA A 2 10.45 -5.94 3.11
C ALA A 2 10.03 -5.96 4.57
N THR A 3 10.54 -5.00 5.34
CA THR A 3 10.10 -4.82 6.71
C THR A 3 8.77 -4.08 6.73
N VAL A 4 8.07 -4.15 7.86
CA VAL A 4 6.82 -3.39 8.03
C VAL A 4 7.09 -1.90 7.84
N GLU A 5 8.20 -1.41 8.34
CA GLU A 5 8.53 0.01 8.18
C GLU A 5 8.71 0.38 6.72
N GLN A 6 9.37 -0.48 5.95
CA GLN A 6 9.51 -0.22 4.51
C GLN A 6 8.17 -0.25 3.81
N MET A 7 7.33 -1.23 4.15
CA MET A 7 6.00 -1.32 3.54
C MET A 7 5.15 -0.11 3.90
N GLN A 8 5.27 0.39 5.12
CA GLN A 8 4.53 1.58 5.51
C GLN A 8 5.00 2.81 4.75
N ALA A 9 6.30 2.93 4.53
CA ALA A 9 6.84 4.03 3.74
C ALA A 9 6.35 3.97 2.30
N TRP A 10 6.35 2.77 1.73
CA TRP A 10 5.85 2.58 0.36
C TRP A 10 4.36 2.89 0.29
N LEU A 11 3.60 2.52 1.32
CA LEU A 11 2.17 2.77 1.36
C LEU A 11 1.89 4.28 1.38
N VAL A 12 2.62 5.02 2.21
CA VAL A 12 2.44 6.46 2.27
C VAL A 12 2.72 7.09 0.90
N GLU A 13 3.80 6.68 0.27
CA GLU A 13 4.14 7.22 -1.05
C GLU A 13 3.07 6.85 -2.08
N ALA A 14 2.62 5.60 -2.06
CA ALA A 14 1.62 5.16 -3.03
C ALA A 14 0.29 5.85 -2.83
N GLU A 15 -0.11 6.06 -1.57
CA GLU A 15 -1.37 6.76 -1.30
C GLU A 15 -1.29 8.21 -1.73
N ALA A 16 -0.15 8.86 -1.49
CA ALA A 16 0.03 10.23 -1.93
C ALA A 16 -0.03 10.33 -3.45
N ALA A 17 0.60 9.37 -4.13
CA ALA A 17 0.59 9.35 -5.59
C ALA A 17 -0.84 9.13 -6.12
N TYR A 18 -1.59 8.23 -5.50
CA TYR A 18 -2.96 7.98 -5.91
C TYR A 18 -3.82 9.24 -5.71
N HIS A 19 -3.64 9.89 -4.57
CA HIS A 19 -4.36 11.13 -4.29
C HIS A 19 -4.04 12.19 -5.34
N ASP A 20 -2.77 12.32 -5.73
CA ASP A 20 -2.37 13.29 -6.76
C ASP A 20 -3.08 13.01 -8.08
N LEU A 21 -3.20 11.73 -8.44
CA LEU A 21 -3.93 11.38 -9.66
C LEU A 21 -5.40 11.75 -9.55
N GLN A 22 -5.99 11.55 -8.37
CA GLN A 22 -7.39 11.89 -8.15
C GLN A 22 -7.63 13.38 -8.21
N THR A 23 -6.63 14.16 -7.86
CA THR A 23 -6.79 15.62 -7.80
C THR A 23 -6.29 16.32 -9.07
N GLY A 24 -5.95 15.55 -10.10
CA GLY A 24 -5.71 16.14 -11.42
C GLY A 24 -4.32 16.00 -11.99
N LYS A 25 -3.38 15.40 -11.27
CA LYS A 25 -2.09 15.17 -11.87
C LYS A 25 -2.21 14.20 -13.04
N SER A 26 -1.46 14.46 -14.10
CA SER A 26 -1.51 13.61 -15.26
C SER A 26 -0.69 12.33 -15.09
N MET A 27 0.36 12.38 -14.25
CA MET A 27 1.24 11.24 -14.04
C MET A 27 1.91 11.35 -12.70
N VAL A 28 2.11 10.21 -12.05
CA VAL A 28 2.85 10.13 -10.80
C VAL A 28 3.79 8.94 -10.84
N GLU A 29 4.73 8.91 -9.93
CA GLU A 29 5.63 7.77 -9.77
C GLU A 29 5.60 7.30 -8.34
N ALA A 30 5.69 5.99 -8.16
CA ALA A 30 5.78 5.40 -6.84
C ALA A 30 6.70 4.19 -6.91
N GLN A 31 7.40 3.93 -5.81
CA GLN A 31 8.30 2.78 -5.75
C GLN A 31 7.47 1.52 -5.52
N ASP A 32 7.71 0.49 -6.34
CA ASP A 32 6.98 -0.75 -6.19
C ASP A 32 7.69 -1.68 -5.21
N ALA A 33 7.14 -2.88 -5.03
CA ALA A 33 7.66 -3.83 -4.07
C ALA A 33 9.05 -4.35 -4.42
N ASN A 34 9.46 -4.19 -5.67
CA ASN A 34 10.77 -4.64 -6.13
C ASN A 34 11.83 -3.56 -6.02
N GLY A 35 11.44 -2.39 -5.51
CA GLY A 35 12.37 -1.28 -5.38
C GLY A 35 12.50 -0.45 -6.64
N GLU A 36 11.69 -0.71 -7.65
CA GLU A 36 11.71 0.04 -8.89
C GLU A 36 10.62 1.08 -8.90
N ARG A 37 10.88 2.18 -9.60
CA ARG A 37 9.86 3.22 -9.69
C ARG A 37 8.94 2.89 -10.86
N ALA A 38 7.66 2.90 -10.57
CA ALA A 38 6.63 2.65 -11.57
C ALA A 38 5.85 3.93 -11.80
N ARG A 39 5.44 4.14 -13.04
CA ARG A 39 4.66 5.33 -13.41
C ARG A 39 3.20 4.97 -13.51
N TYR A 40 2.37 5.86 -13.03
CA TYR A 40 0.93 5.67 -13.04
C TYR A 40 0.25 6.90 -13.60
N THR A 41 -0.78 6.67 -14.39
CA THR A 41 -1.64 7.72 -14.92
C THR A 41 -3.07 7.40 -14.52
N ALA A 42 -4.00 8.29 -14.85
CA ALA A 42 -5.41 8.01 -14.58
C ALA A 42 -5.85 6.72 -15.27
N ALA A 43 -5.25 6.40 -16.42
CA ALA A 43 -5.64 5.21 -17.16
C ALA A 43 -5.29 3.92 -16.42
N ASN A 44 -4.20 3.91 -15.65
CA ASN A 44 -3.80 2.71 -14.91
C ASN A 44 -3.82 2.92 -13.40
N ALA A 45 -4.59 3.90 -12.94
CA ALA A 45 -4.70 4.17 -11.51
C ALA A 45 -5.20 2.97 -10.73
N SER A 46 -5.98 2.10 -11.36
CA SER A 46 -6.47 0.90 -10.69
C SER A 46 -5.34 -0.02 -10.28
N ARG A 47 -4.24 -0.03 -11.04
CA ARG A 47 -3.07 -0.84 -10.67
C ARG A 47 -2.42 -0.28 -9.41
N LEU A 48 -2.34 1.04 -9.31
CA LEU A 48 -1.81 1.69 -8.12
C LEU A 48 -2.72 1.40 -6.92
N TRP A 49 -4.02 1.46 -7.12
CA TRP A 49 -4.98 1.13 -6.06
C TRP A 49 -4.80 -0.30 -5.59
N ALA A 50 -4.66 -1.24 -6.52
CA ALA A 50 -4.45 -2.65 -6.17
C ALA A 50 -3.16 -2.82 -5.37
N TYR A 51 -2.11 -2.10 -5.75
CA TYR A 51 -0.85 -2.15 -5.02
C TYR A 51 -1.03 -1.62 -3.60
N ILE A 52 -1.76 -0.51 -3.45
CA ILE A 52 -2.05 0.05 -2.13
C ILE A 52 -2.79 -0.97 -1.26
N GLN A 53 -3.81 -1.61 -1.81
CA GLN A 53 -4.57 -2.61 -1.07
C GLN A 53 -3.69 -3.80 -0.68
N SER A 54 -2.81 -4.20 -1.57
CA SER A 54 -1.87 -5.28 -1.30
C SER A 54 -0.95 -4.91 -0.14
N LEU A 55 -0.40 -3.69 -0.14
CA LEU A 55 0.45 -3.25 0.95
C LEU A 55 -0.30 -3.21 2.27
N LYS A 56 -1.53 -2.68 2.26
CA LYS A 56 -2.32 -2.64 3.49
C LYS A 56 -2.58 -4.04 4.03
N SER A 57 -2.86 -4.97 3.14
CA SER A 57 -3.13 -6.34 3.53
C SER A 57 -1.89 -6.99 4.14
N GLN A 58 -0.73 -6.76 3.54
CA GLN A 58 0.51 -7.32 4.05
C GLN A 58 0.86 -6.73 5.41
N ILE A 59 0.69 -5.44 5.57
CA ILE A 59 0.98 -4.78 6.84
C ILE A 59 0.02 -5.28 7.91
N ALA A 60 -1.26 -5.38 7.60
CA ALA A 60 -2.26 -5.85 8.54
C ALA A 60 -1.98 -7.30 8.95
N GLY A 61 -1.60 -8.14 7.98
CA GLY A 61 -1.27 -9.52 8.28
C GLY A 61 -0.08 -9.64 9.21
N THR A 62 0.95 -8.84 8.97
CA THR A 62 2.12 -8.84 9.83
C THR A 62 1.78 -8.34 11.22
N ALA A 63 1.00 -7.27 11.31
CA ALA A 63 0.60 -6.72 12.60
C ALA A 63 -0.26 -7.71 13.36
N THR A 64 -1.18 -8.36 12.67
CA THR A 64 -2.03 -9.36 13.30
C THR A 64 -1.21 -10.51 13.84
N THR A 65 -0.25 -10.98 13.06
CA THR A 65 0.62 -12.05 13.48
C THR A 65 1.41 -11.64 14.70
N ALA A 66 1.92 -10.44 14.70
CA ALA A 66 2.75 -9.96 15.79
C ALA A 66 1.97 -9.78 17.07
N SER A 67 0.74 -9.27 16.96
CA SER A 67 -0.03 -8.99 18.16
C SER A 67 -0.93 -10.13 18.58
N ARG A 68 -1.19 -11.16 17.77
CA ARG A 68 -1.99 -12.19 17.95
C ARG A 68 -2.59 -12.41 19.14
N ARG A 69 -3.59 -12.37 19.36
CA ARG A 69 -4.20 -12.57 20.43
C ARG A 69 -5.36 -13.12 20.09
N PRO A 70 -5.71 -13.74 20.64
CA PRO A 70 -6.82 -14.44 20.22
C PRO A 70 -8.06 -13.66 20.24
N LEU A 71 -8.40 -13.21 20.25
CA LEU A 71 -9.28 -12.96 20.00
C LEU A 71 -10.23 -12.80 19.95
N ARG A 72 -10.58 -12.55 20.12
CA ARG A 72 -11.37 -12.37 20.01
C ARG A 72 -12.19 -12.29 19.78
N PRO A 73 -12.52 -12.30 19.92
CA PRO A 73 -13.28 -12.27 19.69
C PRO A 73 -14.02 -12.01 19.44
N ILE A 74 -14.41 -12.09 19.70
CA ILE A 74 -15.01 -12.12 19.40
C ILE A 74 -15.47 -11.92 19.12
N PHE A 75 -15.68 -11.95 19.42
CA PHE A 75 -16.00 -12.05 18.99
C PHE A 75 -16.15 -12.16 18.80
N SER A 76 -16.27 -12.13 18.96
CA SER A 76 -16.22 -12.55 18.78
C SER A 76 -16.21 -12.60 18.61
#